data_c1efc7fc2f7c21768c19589b63179f28
#
_entry.id   c1efc7fc2f7c21768c19589b63179f28
#
_cell.length_a   1.000
_cell.length_b   1.000
_cell.length_c   1.000
_cell.angle_alpha   90.00
_cell.angle_beta   90.00
_cell.angle_gamma   90.00
#
_symmetry.space_group_name_H-M   'P 1'
#
loop_
_entity.id
_entity.type
_entity.pdbx_description
1 polymer ?
#
loop_
_entity_poly.entity_id
_entity_poly.type
_entity_poly.pdbx_seq_one_letter_code
_entity_poly.pdbx_strand_id
1 'polypeptide(L)'
;MSDWNKNLAREIAKGIIATGIEGGYDSVAKSTAYNYPSIGVSQWEGNRADELLRAIPGGEEFIGRTYIDIKASGELPMLKELLRSDAGKQAALEQLSRDCLQYVEVLQQVPTLDDTRCIIYAGMWCPTSTWVVKRFLANRYMHVDLRSLEALYKLFKDYYWIAADVGELYRAGYANRARTTYEYVAGIDLTTPYGVPAYGEAGNGR
;
A
#
# COMPACT_ATOMS: atom_id res chain seq x y z
N MET A 1 10.40 -17.57 1.26
CA MET A 1 9.97 -16.26 1.83
C MET A 1 9.59 -16.49 3.26
N SER A 2 10.11 -15.69 4.19
CA SER A 2 9.86 -15.87 5.62
C SER A 2 8.41 -15.45 5.99
N ASP A 3 7.86 -16.06 7.04
CA ASP A 3 6.53 -15.67 7.53
C ASP A 3 6.53 -14.23 8.07
N TRP A 4 7.68 -13.74 8.54
CA TRP A 4 7.88 -12.36 8.93
C TRP A 4 7.62 -11.37 7.77
N ASN A 5 8.15 -11.63 6.56
CA ASN A 5 7.89 -10.78 5.38
C ASN A 5 6.41 -10.77 5.00
N LYS A 6 5.72 -11.91 5.09
CA LYS A 6 4.29 -12.00 4.81
C LYS A 6 3.47 -11.18 5.82
N ASN A 7 3.85 -11.26 7.10
CA ASN A 7 3.20 -10.50 8.15
C ASN A 7 3.41 -8.99 7.98
N LEU A 8 4.64 -8.55 7.68
CA LEU A 8 4.93 -7.15 7.35
C LEU A 8 4.10 -6.67 6.16
N ALA A 9 4.09 -7.44 5.07
CA ALA A 9 3.34 -7.10 3.87
C ALA A 9 1.84 -6.96 4.15
N ARG A 10 1.28 -7.85 4.99
CA ARG A 10 -0.12 -7.79 5.41
C ARG A 10 -0.41 -6.56 6.27
N GLU A 11 0.48 -6.17 7.17
CA GLU A 11 0.31 -4.95 7.97
C GLU A 11 0.42 -3.69 7.12
N ILE A 12 1.34 -3.64 6.16
CA ILE A 12 1.43 -2.55 5.17
C ILE A 12 0.11 -2.45 4.40
N ALA A 13 -0.42 -3.56 3.89
CA ALA A 13 -1.68 -3.59 3.16
C ALA A 13 -2.86 -3.09 4.00
N LYS A 14 -2.97 -3.53 5.26
CA LYS A 14 -3.99 -3.02 6.20
C LYS A 14 -3.87 -1.52 6.42
N GLY A 15 -2.63 -1.01 6.58
CA GLY A 15 -2.38 0.41 6.75
C GLY A 15 -2.81 1.24 5.54
N ILE A 16 -2.49 0.80 4.33
CA ILE A 16 -2.91 1.45 3.08
C ILE A 16 -4.44 1.52 3.02
N ILE A 17 -5.12 0.40 3.31
CA ILE A 17 -6.59 0.31 3.32
C ILE A 17 -7.20 1.22 4.40
N ALA A 18 -6.70 1.11 5.63
CA ALA A 18 -7.26 1.83 6.79
C ALA A 18 -7.13 3.35 6.65
N THR A 19 -6.05 3.82 6.04
CA THR A 19 -5.81 5.25 5.82
C THR A 19 -6.53 5.80 4.59
N GLY A 20 -7.03 4.93 3.69
CA GLY A 20 -7.73 5.32 2.47
C GLY A 20 -6.90 6.16 1.49
N ILE A 21 -5.57 6.12 1.63
CA ILE A 21 -4.63 6.99 0.91
C ILE A 21 -4.70 6.75 -0.61
N GLU A 22 -4.93 5.51 -1.03
CA GLU A 22 -4.93 5.13 -2.46
C GLU A 22 -6.35 4.98 -3.03
N GLY A 23 -7.37 4.86 -2.20
CA GLY A 23 -8.77 4.72 -2.61
C GLY A 23 -9.59 3.85 -1.66
N GLY A 24 -10.90 3.78 -1.92
CA GLY A 24 -11.81 2.88 -1.19
C GLY A 24 -11.96 1.53 -1.88
N TYR A 25 -12.54 0.57 -1.17
CA TYR A 25 -12.85 -0.75 -1.74
C TYR A 25 -13.68 -0.68 -3.03
N ASP A 26 -14.65 0.22 -3.06
CA ASP A 26 -15.59 0.43 -4.16
C ASP A 26 -15.14 1.47 -5.17
N SER A 27 -13.88 1.87 -5.13
CA SER A 27 -13.34 2.77 -6.15
C SER A 27 -13.41 2.11 -7.52
N VAL A 28 -14.08 2.75 -8.45
CA VAL A 28 -14.17 2.33 -9.85
C VAL A 28 -14.03 3.57 -10.71
N ALA A 29 -12.97 3.64 -11.49
CA ALA A 29 -12.67 4.73 -12.41
C ALA A 29 -12.34 4.18 -13.81
N LYS A 30 -12.35 5.05 -14.80
CA LYS A 30 -11.79 4.71 -16.11
C LYS A 30 -10.27 4.83 -16.05
N SER A 31 -9.57 3.78 -16.47
CA SER A 31 -8.10 3.85 -16.64
C SER A 31 -7.73 5.00 -17.58
N THR A 32 -6.63 5.68 -17.27
CA THR A 32 -6.09 6.76 -18.09
C THR A 32 -5.42 6.25 -19.37
N ALA A 33 -4.88 5.04 -19.34
CA ALA A 33 -4.12 4.46 -20.45
C ALA A 33 -4.98 3.59 -21.38
N TYR A 34 -6.03 2.93 -20.83
CA TYR A 34 -6.84 1.97 -21.55
C TYR A 34 -8.32 2.10 -21.16
N ASN A 35 -9.21 1.47 -21.92
CA ASN A 35 -10.64 1.45 -21.59
C ASN A 35 -10.98 0.48 -20.43
N TYR A 36 -10.00 -0.08 -19.74
CA TYR A 36 -10.23 -0.95 -18.60
C TYR A 36 -10.79 -0.20 -17.39
N PRO A 37 -11.56 -0.87 -16.54
CA PRO A 37 -11.87 -0.32 -15.24
C PRO A 37 -10.61 -0.35 -14.36
N SER A 38 -10.38 0.75 -13.64
CA SER A 38 -9.43 0.86 -12.54
C SER A 38 -10.22 0.65 -11.25
N ILE A 39 -9.95 -0.42 -10.49
CA ILE A 39 -10.85 -0.87 -9.41
C ILE A 39 -10.13 -1.08 -8.08
N GLY A 40 -10.90 -0.92 -7.01
CA GLY A 40 -10.50 -1.25 -5.64
C GLY A 40 -9.50 -0.29 -5.02
N VAL A 41 -8.99 -0.68 -3.88
CA VAL A 41 -8.14 0.14 -2.98
C VAL A 41 -6.80 0.55 -3.57
N SER A 42 -6.30 -0.14 -4.58
CA SER A 42 -5.03 0.15 -5.26
C SER A 42 -5.21 0.47 -6.74
N GLN A 43 -6.46 0.72 -7.16
CA GLN A 43 -6.78 1.07 -8.53
C GLN A 43 -6.19 0.07 -9.55
N TRP A 44 -6.37 -1.23 -9.28
CA TRP A 44 -5.89 -2.30 -10.17
C TRP A 44 -6.56 -2.23 -11.54
N GLU A 45 -5.77 -2.47 -12.59
CA GLU A 45 -6.18 -2.40 -13.98
C GLU A 45 -5.81 -3.69 -14.74
N GLY A 46 -6.48 -3.97 -15.85
CA GLY A 46 -6.19 -5.10 -16.73
C GLY A 46 -6.13 -6.42 -15.97
N ASN A 47 -5.08 -7.21 -16.18
CA ASN A 47 -4.94 -8.53 -15.56
C ASN A 47 -5.02 -8.48 -14.02
N ARG A 48 -4.56 -7.40 -13.38
CA ARG A 48 -4.63 -7.26 -11.92
C ARG A 48 -6.05 -7.02 -11.44
N ALA A 49 -6.87 -6.28 -12.20
CA ALA A 49 -8.30 -6.14 -11.94
C ALA A 49 -9.01 -7.50 -12.12
N ASP A 50 -8.68 -8.23 -13.19
CA ASP A 50 -9.25 -9.56 -13.44
C ASP A 50 -8.89 -10.57 -12.35
N GLU A 51 -7.67 -10.52 -11.80
CA GLU A 51 -7.26 -11.35 -10.66
C GLU A 51 -8.10 -11.07 -9.42
N LEU A 52 -8.35 -9.80 -9.11
CA LEU A 52 -9.23 -9.40 -8.01
C LEU A 52 -10.65 -9.93 -8.23
N LEU A 53 -11.20 -9.72 -9.42
CA LEU A 53 -12.56 -10.14 -9.77
C LEU A 53 -12.73 -11.66 -9.70
N ARG A 54 -11.75 -12.45 -10.16
CA ARG A 54 -11.79 -13.93 -10.04
C ARG A 54 -11.83 -14.41 -8.59
N ALA A 55 -11.30 -13.64 -7.66
CA ALA A 55 -11.30 -14.00 -6.25
C ALA A 55 -12.61 -13.66 -5.53
N ILE A 56 -13.56 -12.99 -6.19
CA ILE A 56 -14.83 -12.55 -5.61
C ILE A 56 -15.97 -13.33 -6.27
N PRO A 57 -16.84 -14.04 -5.52
CA PRO A 57 -18.00 -14.70 -6.08
C PRO A 57 -18.89 -13.73 -6.89
N GLY A 58 -19.18 -14.03 -8.14
CA GLY A 58 -19.91 -13.16 -9.07
C GLY A 58 -19.03 -12.12 -9.79
N GLY A 59 -17.75 -12.07 -9.51
CA GLY A 59 -16.84 -11.12 -10.15
C GLY A 59 -16.47 -11.50 -11.58
N GLU A 60 -16.63 -12.77 -11.95
CA GLU A 60 -16.39 -13.30 -13.30
C GLU A 60 -17.22 -12.60 -14.37
N GLU A 61 -18.39 -12.05 -14.03
CA GLU A 61 -19.27 -11.32 -14.94
C GLU A 61 -18.64 -10.01 -15.45
N PHE A 62 -17.62 -9.48 -14.76
CA PHE A 62 -16.95 -8.24 -15.10
C PHE A 62 -15.58 -8.44 -15.76
N ILE A 63 -15.06 -9.67 -15.79
CA ILE A 63 -13.72 -9.96 -16.32
C ILE A 63 -13.66 -9.64 -17.82
N GLY A 64 -12.60 -8.92 -18.21
CA GLY A 64 -12.35 -8.54 -19.60
C GLY A 64 -13.28 -7.46 -20.16
N ARG A 65 -14.23 -6.96 -19.38
CA ARG A 65 -15.13 -5.88 -19.81
C ARG A 65 -14.47 -4.51 -19.68
N THR A 66 -14.80 -3.62 -20.59
CA THR A 66 -14.32 -2.24 -20.52
C THR A 66 -15.15 -1.42 -19.52
N TYR A 67 -14.55 -0.35 -18.98
CA TYR A 67 -15.29 0.60 -18.14
C TYR A 67 -16.52 1.19 -18.85
N ILE A 68 -16.38 1.44 -20.16
CA ILE A 68 -17.48 2.03 -20.97
C ILE A 68 -18.62 1.04 -21.07
N ASP A 69 -18.36 -0.25 -21.31
CA ASP A 69 -19.40 -1.27 -21.42
C ASP A 69 -20.16 -1.45 -20.10
N ILE A 70 -19.44 -1.55 -18.97
CA ILE A 70 -20.05 -1.66 -17.63
C ILE A 70 -20.90 -0.42 -17.31
N LYS A 71 -20.42 0.76 -17.70
CA LYS A 71 -21.17 2.01 -17.51
C LYS A 71 -22.41 2.08 -18.40
N ALA A 72 -22.29 1.70 -19.67
CA ALA A 72 -23.40 1.74 -20.63
C ALA A 72 -24.51 0.75 -20.28
N SER A 73 -24.18 -0.42 -19.72
CA SER A 73 -25.16 -1.39 -19.22
C SER A 73 -25.79 -1.01 -17.87
N GLY A 74 -25.30 0.06 -17.23
CA GLY A 74 -25.82 0.50 -15.92
C GLY A 74 -25.31 -0.33 -14.73
N GLU A 75 -24.30 -1.17 -14.90
CA GLU A 75 -23.85 -2.15 -13.90
C GLU A 75 -22.73 -1.63 -12.96
N LEU A 76 -22.30 -0.37 -13.09
CA LEU A 76 -21.33 0.22 -12.16
C LEU A 76 -21.74 0.12 -10.68
N PRO A 77 -23.01 0.32 -10.28
CA PRO A 77 -23.42 0.12 -8.90
C PRO A 77 -23.24 -1.33 -8.42
N MET A 78 -23.53 -2.32 -9.26
CA MET A 78 -23.38 -3.73 -8.95
C MET A 78 -21.89 -4.11 -8.76
N LEU A 79 -21.00 -3.63 -9.65
CA LEU A 79 -19.55 -3.81 -9.48
C LEU A 79 -19.05 -3.19 -8.18
N LYS A 80 -19.50 -1.98 -7.84
CA LYS A 80 -19.13 -1.31 -6.59
C LYS A 80 -19.59 -2.08 -5.35
N GLU A 81 -20.80 -2.64 -5.39
CA GLU A 81 -21.33 -3.44 -4.29
C GLU A 81 -20.57 -4.75 -4.13
N LEU A 82 -20.23 -5.41 -5.24
CA LEU A 82 -19.39 -6.59 -5.26
C LEU A 82 -18.03 -6.33 -4.57
N LEU A 83 -17.38 -5.24 -4.93
CA LEU A 83 -16.08 -4.84 -4.35
C LEU A 83 -16.19 -4.48 -2.86
N ARG A 84 -17.33 -3.97 -2.39
CA ARG A 84 -17.61 -3.67 -0.97
C ARG A 84 -18.04 -4.88 -0.15
N SER A 85 -18.42 -5.97 -0.78
CA SER A 85 -18.80 -7.19 -0.07
C SER A 85 -17.67 -7.68 0.84
N ASP A 86 -17.97 -8.53 1.81
CA ASP A 86 -16.93 -9.10 2.68
C ASP A 86 -15.93 -9.94 1.88
N ALA A 87 -16.41 -10.67 0.86
CA ALA A 87 -15.53 -11.40 -0.08
C ALA A 87 -14.65 -10.44 -0.87
N GLY A 88 -15.20 -9.33 -1.35
CA GLY A 88 -14.45 -8.29 -2.07
C GLY A 88 -13.37 -7.63 -1.21
N LYS A 89 -13.69 -7.30 0.04
CA LYS A 89 -12.72 -6.75 1.00
C LYS A 89 -11.60 -7.73 1.32
N GLN A 90 -11.95 -9.01 1.53
CA GLN A 90 -10.95 -10.05 1.80
C GLN A 90 -10.03 -10.25 0.57
N ALA A 91 -10.60 -10.36 -0.63
CA ALA A 91 -9.84 -10.49 -1.86
C ALA A 91 -8.90 -9.30 -2.10
N ALA A 92 -9.37 -8.08 -1.85
CA ALA A 92 -8.56 -6.87 -1.96
C ALA A 92 -7.40 -6.85 -0.96
N LEU A 93 -7.63 -7.23 0.30
CA LEU A 93 -6.58 -7.34 1.32
C LEU A 93 -5.53 -8.38 0.93
N GLU A 94 -5.95 -9.55 0.43
CA GLU A 94 -5.02 -10.60 0.01
C GLU A 94 -4.20 -10.19 -1.22
N GLN A 95 -4.83 -9.56 -2.21
CA GLN A 95 -4.13 -9.08 -3.40
C GLN A 95 -3.13 -7.99 -3.03
N LEU A 96 -3.54 -6.98 -2.25
CA LEU A 96 -2.65 -5.92 -1.81
C LEU A 96 -1.50 -6.46 -0.94
N SER A 97 -1.77 -7.46 -0.09
CA SER A 97 -0.71 -8.11 0.69
C SER A 97 0.34 -8.78 -0.19
N ARG A 98 -0.07 -9.40 -1.32
CA ARG A 98 0.89 -9.94 -2.31
C ARG A 98 1.72 -8.83 -2.97
N ASP A 99 1.11 -7.70 -3.30
CA ASP A 99 1.84 -6.55 -3.85
C ASP A 99 2.84 -5.98 -2.83
N CYS A 100 2.42 -5.87 -1.58
CA CYS A 100 3.27 -5.37 -0.50
C CYS A 100 4.47 -6.27 -0.18
N LEU A 101 4.47 -7.55 -0.56
CA LEU A 101 5.66 -8.40 -0.45
C LEU A 101 6.84 -7.83 -1.24
N GLN A 102 6.59 -7.32 -2.44
CA GLN A 102 7.64 -6.67 -3.24
C GLN A 102 8.16 -5.39 -2.56
N TYR A 103 7.28 -4.65 -1.88
CA TYR A 103 7.70 -3.46 -1.12
C TYR A 103 8.66 -3.84 0.01
N VAL A 104 8.33 -4.88 0.78
CA VAL A 104 9.20 -5.38 1.86
C VAL A 104 10.56 -5.81 1.32
N GLU A 105 10.62 -6.60 0.25
CA GLU A 105 11.86 -7.05 -0.37
C GLU A 105 12.76 -5.89 -0.84
N VAL A 106 12.16 -4.85 -1.40
CA VAL A 106 12.90 -3.67 -1.85
C VAL A 106 13.38 -2.82 -0.68
N LEU A 107 12.55 -2.65 0.35
CA LEU A 107 12.88 -1.84 1.53
C LEU A 107 13.96 -2.48 2.40
N GLN A 108 14.03 -3.82 2.48
CA GLN A 108 15.10 -4.54 3.18
C GLN A 108 16.50 -4.29 2.58
N GLN A 109 16.58 -3.72 1.38
CA GLN A 109 17.86 -3.32 0.77
C GLN A 109 18.30 -1.91 1.19
N VAL A 110 17.49 -1.18 1.94
CA VAL A 110 17.83 0.16 2.45
C VAL A 110 18.66 -0.02 3.74
N PRO A 111 19.89 0.50 3.79
CA PRO A 111 20.72 0.40 4.98
C PRO A 111 20.01 1.00 6.20
N THR A 112 20.16 0.37 7.35
CA THR A 112 19.63 0.80 8.66
C THR A 112 18.09 0.88 8.78
N LEU A 113 17.33 0.55 7.72
CA LEU A 113 15.87 0.44 7.78
C LEU A 113 15.50 -0.99 8.21
N ASP A 114 15.62 -1.29 9.49
CA ASP A 114 15.42 -2.62 10.07
C ASP A 114 14.40 -2.66 11.23
N ASP A 115 13.94 -1.51 11.69
CA ASP A 115 12.82 -1.42 12.64
C ASP A 115 11.48 -1.74 11.96
N THR A 116 10.66 -2.57 12.61
CA THR A 116 9.39 -3.05 12.07
C THR A 116 8.41 -1.93 11.74
N ARG A 117 8.21 -0.96 12.64
CA ARG A 117 7.31 0.18 12.38
C ARG A 117 7.82 1.06 11.25
N CYS A 118 9.13 1.25 11.19
CA CYS A 118 9.76 2.05 10.15
C CYS A 118 9.63 1.40 8.78
N ILE A 119 9.75 0.07 8.68
CA ILE A 119 9.51 -0.68 7.44
C ILE A 119 8.03 -0.57 7.03
N ILE A 120 7.08 -0.74 7.97
CA ILE A 120 5.66 -0.60 7.69
C ILE A 120 5.35 0.83 7.21
N TYR A 121 5.86 1.86 7.90
CA TYR A 121 5.71 3.25 7.51
C TYR A 121 6.20 3.50 6.08
N ALA A 122 7.43 3.10 5.77
CA ALA A 122 8.00 3.25 4.44
C ALA A 122 7.23 2.46 3.38
N GLY A 123 6.76 1.25 3.72
CA GLY A 123 5.97 0.38 2.85
C GLY A 123 4.63 1.01 2.43
N MET A 124 3.97 1.74 3.33
CA MET A 124 2.74 2.46 3.03
C MET A 124 2.93 3.64 2.04
N TRP A 125 4.17 4.00 1.74
CA TRP A 125 4.50 4.98 0.71
C TRP A 125 4.82 4.37 -0.66
N CYS A 126 5.12 3.06 -0.70
CA CYS A 126 5.51 2.38 -1.93
C CYS A 126 4.47 2.41 -3.06
N PRO A 127 3.14 2.52 -2.82
CA PRO A 127 2.18 2.72 -3.89
C PRO A 127 2.44 3.97 -4.75
N THR A 128 3.06 5.02 -4.21
CA THR A 128 3.45 6.19 -5.01
C THR A 128 4.55 5.85 -6.02
N SER A 129 5.58 5.18 -5.58
CA SER A 129 6.65 4.54 -6.37
C SER A 129 7.62 3.86 -5.42
N THR A 130 7.69 2.55 -5.43
CA THR A 130 8.64 1.77 -4.61
C THR A 130 10.09 2.19 -4.86
N TRP A 131 10.44 2.46 -6.12
CA TRP A 131 11.78 2.90 -6.49
C TRP A 131 12.13 4.29 -5.91
N VAL A 132 11.19 5.23 -5.96
CA VAL A 132 11.39 6.58 -5.40
C VAL A 132 11.56 6.49 -3.89
N VAL A 133 10.72 5.71 -3.19
CA VAL A 133 10.82 5.50 -1.74
C VAL A 133 12.18 4.91 -1.36
N LYS A 134 12.60 3.83 -2.03
CA LYS A 134 13.91 3.21 -1.80
C LYS A 134 15.05 4.21 -1.96
N ARG A 135 15.10 4.90 -3.10
CA ARG A 135 16.15 5.89 -3.40
C ARG A 135 16.15 7.05 -2.41
N PHE A 136 14.95 7.51 -2.04
CA PHE A 136 14.77 8.60 -1.09
C PHE A 136 15.37 8.25 0.29
N LEU A 137 15.13 7.05 0.79
CA LEU A 137 15.67 6.58 2.06
C LEU A 137 17.16 6.25 1.96
N ALA A 138 17.57 5.53 0.92
CA ALA A 138 18.97 5.16 0.70
C ALA A 138 19.92 6.35 0.57
N ASN A 139 19.43 7.51 0.13
CA ASN A 139 20.23 8.73 0.06
C ASN A 139 20.33 9.48 1.42
N ARG A 140 19.67 8.99 2.47
CA ARG A 140 19.56 9.71 3.75
C ARG A 140 19.99 8.92 4.98
N TYR A 141 20.25 7.60 4.86
CA TYR A 141 20.57 6.74 5.99
C TYR A 141 21.81 7.20 6.79
N MET A 142 22.71 7.98 6.18
CA MET A 142 23.87 8.55 6.87
C MET A 142 23.53 9.77 7.72
N HIS A 143 22.37 10.40 7.52
CA HIS A 143 22.03 11.69 8.12
C HIS A 143 20.71 11.65 8.91
N VAL A 144 19.93 10.59 8.75
CA VAL A 144 18.63 10.40 9.40
C VAL A 144 18.59 9.02 10.03
N ASP A 145 18.18 8.94 11.27
CA ASP A 145 17.93 7.66 11.93
C ASP A 145 16.68 6.99 11.35
N LEU A 146 16.90 6.03 10.43
CA LEU A 146 15.81 5.28 9.79
C LEU A 146 15.16 4.22 10.71
N ARG A 147 15.63 4.07 11.96
CA ARG A 147 15.00 3.27 13.02
C ARG A 147 14.04 4.08 13.88
N SER A 148 14.02 5.38 13.69
CA SER A 148 13.11 6.29 14.40
C SER A 148 11.89 6.62 13.54
N LEU A 149 10.71 6.14 13.96
CA LEU A 149 9.45 6.44 13.29
C LEU A 149 9.19 7.95 13.22
N GLU A 150 9.53 8.70 14.29
CA GLU A 150 9.42 10.16 14.33
C GLU A 150 10.34 10.83 13.31
N ALA A 151 11.58 10.35 13.16
CA ALA A 151 12.53 10.88 12.18
C ALA A 151 12.05 10.61 10.74
N LEU A 152 11.51 9.41 10.47
CA LEU A 152 10.90 9.09 9.18
C LEU A 152 9.69 9.98 8.89
N TYR A 153 8.80 10.16 9.86
CA TYR A 153 7.67 11.07 9.71
C TYR A 153 8.10 12.46 9.26
N LYS A 154 9.05 13.08 9.99
CA LYS A 154 9.59 14.40 9.63
C LYS A 154 10.20 14.41 8.23
N LEU A 155 11.01 13.39 7.93
CA LEU A 155 11.66 13.24 6.64
C LEU A 155 10.66 13.20 5.47
N PHE A 156 9.63 12.35 5.57
CA PHE A 156 8.62 12.24 4.52
C PHE A 156 7.75 13.48 4.42
N LYS A 157 7.30 14.04 5.55
CA LYS A 157 6.48 15.25 5.61
C LYS A 157 7.14 16.44 4.91
N ASP A 158 8.45 16.63 5.15
CA ASP A 158 9.12 17.85 4.72
C ASP A 158 9.76 17.73 3.34
N TYR A 159 10.16 16.51 2.91
CA TYR A 159 11.02 16.35 1.74
C TYR A 159 10.55 15.34 0.69
N TYR A 160 9.62 14.45 0.99
CA TYR A 160 9.25 13.39 0.03
C TYR A 160 8.59 13.95 -1.24
N TRP A 161 7.81 14.99 -1.16
CA TRP A 161 7.21 15.66 -2.32
C TRP A 161 8.25 16.12 -3.36
N ILE A 162 9.44 16.53 -2.89
CA ILE A 162 10.57 16.87 -3.77
C ILE A 162 11.13 15.62 -4.44
N ALA A 163 11.32 14.55 -3.68
CA ALA A 163 11.85 13.29 -4.21
C ALA A 163 10.89 12.61 -5.20
N ALA A 164 9.60 12.81 -5.03
CA ALA A 164 8.54 12.32 -5.91
C ALA A 164 8.37 13.19 -7.17
N ASP A 165 9.12 14.30 -7.28
CA ASP A 165 9.07 15.25 -8.39
C ASP A 165 7.66 15.79 -8.67
N VAL A 166 6.91 16.03 -7.59
CA VAL A 166 5.59 16.67 -7.67
C VAL A 166 5.70 18.15 -7.33
N GLY A 167 4.90 18.98 -7.99
CA GLY A 167 4.91 20.42 -7.74
C GLY A 167 4.55 20.79 -6.29
N GLU A 168 4.96 21.98 -5.86
CA GLU A 168 4.72 22.50 -4.50
C GLU A 168 3.22 22.50 -4.13
N LEU A 169 2.35 22.58 -5.10
CA LEU A 169 0.89 22.46 -4.92
C LEU A 169 0.49 21.19 -4.15
N TYR A 170 1.23 20.11 -4.32
CA TYR A 170 0.94 18.82 -3.67
C TYR A 170 1.59 18.66 -2.29
N ARG A 171 2.46 19.58 -1.87
CA ARG A 171 3.20 19.51 -0.60
C ARG A 171 2.28 19.30 0.61
N ALA A 172 1.17 20.03 0.68
CA ALA A 172 0.22 19.91 1.78
C ALA A 172 -0.44 18.52 1.83
N GLY A 173 -0.77 17.94 0.66
CA GLY A 173 -1.32 16.58 0.56
C GLY A 173 -0.32 15.53 1.05
N TYR A 174 0.95 15.65 0.64
CA TYR A 174 2.01 14.75 1.11
C TYR A 174 2.29 14.90 2.60
N ALA A 175 2.25 16.11 3.15
CA ALA A 175 2.39 16.33 4.59
C ALA A 175 1.23 15.70 5.39
N ASN A 176 -0.01 15.79 4.87
CA ASN A 176 -1.16 15.12 5.47
C ASN A 176 -1.03 13.58 5.38
N ARG A 177 -0.60 13.04 4.24
CA ARG A 177 -0.30 11.61 4.08
C ARG A 177 0.72 11.15 5.11
N ALA A 178 1.82 11.90 5.28
CA ALA A 178 2.86 11.57 6.25
C ALA A 178 2.30 11.48 7.68
N ARG A 179 1.47 12.45 8.08
CA ARG A 179 0.82 12.47 9.38
C ARG A 179 -0.12 11.28 9.57
N THR A 180 -1.02 11.04 8.63
CA THR A 180 -2.00 9.94 8.72
C THR A 180 -1.30 8.58 8.77
N THR A 181 -0.25 8.38 7.96
CA THR A 181 0.57 7.16 8.00
C THR A 181 1.28 7.01 9.35
N TYR A 182 1.83 8.09 9.91
CA TYR A 182 2.49 8.08 11.20
C TYR A 182 1.52 7.71 12.33
N GLU A 183 0.36 8.36 12.39
CA GLU A 183 -0.68 8.09 13.40
C GLU A 183 -1.13 6.62 13.36
N TYR A 184 -1.34 6.08 12.17
CA TYR A 184 -1.69 4.66 12.00
C TYR A 184 -0.58 3.74 12.53
N VAL A 185 0.67 3.93 12.08
CA VAL A 185 1.79 3.05 12.43
C VAL A 185 2.16 3.14 13.91
N ALA A 186 2.09 4.33 14.50
CA ALA A 186 2.32 4.52 15.94
C ALA A 186 1.30 3.75 16.81
N GLY A 187 0.06 3.61 16.31
CA GLY A 187 -1.02 2.90 16.99
C GLY A 187 -1.04 1.39 16.78
N ILE A 188 -0.18 0.80 15.91
CA ILE A 188 -0.19 -0.65 15.68
C ILE A 188 0.28 -1.39 16.94
N ASP A 189 -0.50 -2.39 17.37
CA ASP A 189 -0.06 -3.38 18.34
C ASP A 189 0.77 -4.47 17.61
N LEU A 190 2.08 -4.46 17.83
CA LEU A 190 3.00 -5.45 17.27
C LEU A 190 3.15 -6.70 18.16
N THR A 191 2.49 -6.74 19.32
CA THR A 191 2.63 -7.84 20.29
C THR A 191 1.73 -9.03 19.99
N THR A 192 0.70 -8.87 19.14
CA THR A 192 -0.29 -9.90 18.78
C THR A 192 -0.67 -9.86 17.32
N PRO A 193 -1.23 -10.86 16.78
CA PRO A 193 -0.97 -12.31 16.59
C PRO A 193 -0.09 -12.60 15.37
N TYR A 194 0.70 -11.65 14.90
CA TYR A 194 1.40 -11.73 13.61
C TYR A 194 2.83 -12.23 13.72
N GLY A 195 3.32 -12.54 14.91
CA GLY A 195 4.66 -13.08 15.12
C GLY A 195 5.76 -12.16 14.56
N VAL A 196 5.49 -10.84 14.48
CA VAL A 196 6.50 -9.87 14.11
C VAL A 196 7.29 -9.56 15.37
N PRO A 197 8.55 -10.01 15.48
CA PRO A 197 9.34 -9.78 16.69
C PRO A 197 9.55 -8.29 16.89
N ALA A 198 9.54 -7.85 18.16
CA ALA A 198 10.01 -6.52 18.50
C ALA A 198 11.46 -6.35 18.05
N TYR A 199 11.84 -5.13 17.69
CA TYR A 199 13.20 -4.80 17.31
C TYR A 199 14.19 -5.28 18.40
N GLY A 200 15.19 -6.07 18.03
CA GLY A 200 16.21 -6.62 18.92
C GLY A 200 16.10 -8.13 19.19
N GLU A 201 14.95 -8.77 18.96
CA GLU A 201 14.81 -10.22 19.18
C GLU A 201 15.17 -11.07 17.95
N ALA A 202 15.15 -10.50 16.74
CA ALA A 202 15.47 -11.20 15.49
C ALA A 202 16.99 -11.35 15.23
N GLY A 203 17.86 -10.77 16.07
CA GLY A 203 19.29 -10.65 15.84
C GLY A 203 20.18 -11.76 16.42
N ASN A 204 19.66 -12.73 17.16
CA ASN A 204 20.46 -13.76 17.85
C ASN A 204 20.23 -15.21 17.38
N GLY A 205 19.74 -15.40 16.17
CA GLY A 205 19.71 -16.72 15.51
C GLY A 205 20.82 -16.82 14.45
N ARG A 206 21.97 -17.34 14.85
CA ARG A 206 23.01 -17.78 13.94
C ARG A 206 22.56 -18.99 13.13
#